data_3786ee314060366e6170d1d69e512db2
#
_entry.id   3786ee314060366e6170d1d69e512db2
#
_cell.length_a   1.000
_cell.length_b   1.000
_cell.length_c   1.000
_cell.angle_alpha   90.00
_cell.angle_beta   90.00
_cell.angle_gamma   90.00
#
_symmetry.space_group_name_H-M   'P 1'
#
loop_
_entity.id
_entity.type
_entity.pdbx_description
1 polymer ?
#
loop_
_entity_poly.entity_id
_entity_poly.type
_entity_poly.pdbx_seq_one_letter_code
_entity_poly.pdbx_strand_id
1 'polypeptide(L)'
;MRKNKAKEIIKNGKAVINGWLQIPSTVSAETMAQQGWDSLTIDMQHGLVDYTNAMPMMQVISATEVVPLARVNWNEPGQIMKILDAGCYGIICPMVSNQKEAERFVQACKYPPDGYRSFGPMRGLIYGGPDYGDHANDEILKMAMIETKEALENLDEIMSTPGPVSYTHLRAHET
;
A
#
# COMPACT_ATOMS: atom_id res chain seq x y z
N MET A 1 -17.57 -4.54 -3.11
CA MET A 1 -16.15 -4.23 -3.40
C MET A 1 -15.35 -5.51 -3.54
N ARG A 2 -14.39 -5.54 -4.47
CA ARG A 2 -13.41 -6.64 -4.59
C ARG A 2 -12.64 -6.78 -3.27
N LYS A 3 -12.55 -8.01 -2.74
CA LYS A 3 -11.85 -8.27 -1.48
C LYS A 3 -10.34 -8.21 -1.64
N ASN A 4 -9.66 -7.74 -0.60
CA ASN A 4 -8.20 -7.73 -0.54
C ASN A 4 -7.70 -9.11 -0.08
N LYS A 5 -7.36 -9.98 -1.04
CA LYS A 5 -6.90 -11.35 -0.76
C LYS A 5 -5.64 -11.39 0.13
N ALA A 6 -4.71 -10.45 -0.05
CA ALA A 6 -3.53 -10.38 0.82
C ALA A 6 -3.93 -10.09 2.27
N LYS A 7 -4.89 -9.19 2.49
CA LYS A 7 -5.44 -8.92 3.83
C LYS A 7 -6.16 -10.12 4.43
N GLU A 8 -6.90 -10.87 3.64
CA GLU A 8 -7.57 -12.10 4.08
C GLU A 8 -6.56 -13.18 4.50
N ILE A 9 -5.48 -13.36 3.74
CA ILE A 9 -4.40 -14.29 4.05
C ILE A 9 -3.77 -13.93 5.41
N ILE A 10 -3.45 -12.64 5.62
CA ILE A 10 -2.89 -12.13 6.90
C ILE A 10 -3.86 -12.35 8.06
N LYS A 11 -5.14 -12.03 7.89
CA LYS A 11 -6.17 -12.23 8.93
C LYS A 11 -6.32 -13.70 9.35
N ASN A 12 -6.06 -14.63 8.42
CA ASN A 12 -6.08 -16.07 8.69
C ASN A 12 -4.76 -16.60 9.27
N GLY A 13 -3.84 -15.72 9.68
CA GLY A 13 -2.55 -16.09 10.28
C GLY A 13 -1.56 -16.73 9.28
N LYS A 14 -1.77 -16.52 7.99
CA LYS A 14 -0.91 -17.06 6.93
C LYS A 14 0.02 -15.98 6.37
N ALA A 15 1.17 -16.42 5.81
CA ALA A 15 2.11 -15.54 5.15
C ALA A 15 1.63 -15.16 3.74
N VAL A 16 1.84 -13.90 3.36
CA VAL A 16 1.64 -13.38 2.01
C VAL A 16 2.97 -13.41 1.27
N ILE A 17 3.00 -13.98 0.08
CA ILE A 17 4.16 -13.94 -0.80
C ILE A 17 4.03 -12.73 -1.73
N ASN A 18 4.92 -11.75 -1.54
CA ASN A 18 4.91 -10.49 -2.27
C ASN A 18 6.09 -10.34 -3.21
N GLY A 19 5.82 -10.06 -4.48
CA GLY A 19 6.85 -9.69 -5.45
C GLY A 19 7.09 -8.18 -5.47
N TRP A 20 8.29 -7.75 -5.89
CA TRP A 20 8.72 -6.36 -5.84
C TRP A 20 9.09 -5.84 -7.24
N LEU A 21 8.51 -4.70 -7.66
CA LEU A 21 8.65 -4.12 -8.99
C LEU A 21 9.36 -2.77 -8.93
N GLN A 22 10.59 -2.71 -9.45
CA GLN A 22 11.41 -1.49 -9.48
C GLN A 22 11.65 -0.94 -10.89
N ILE A 23 11.28 -1.73 -11.91
CA ILE A 23 11.46 -1.36 -13.32
C ILE A 23 10.15 -0.78 -13.87
N PRO A 24 10.15 0.42 -14.48
CA PRO A 24 8.96 1.08 -15.00
C PRO A 24 8.48 0.44 -16.33
N SER A 25 8.03 -0.81 -16.26
CA SER A 25 7.61 -1.59 -17.43
C SER A 25 6.31 -2.34 -17.15
N THR A 26 5.29 -2.07 -17.97
CA THR A 26 4.02 -2.80 -17.93
C THR A 26 4.20 -4.27 -18.30
N VAL A 27 5.08 -4.58 -19.25
CA VAL A 27 5.38 -5.97 -19.66
C VAL A 27 6.02 -6.74 -18.51
N SER A 28 6.95 -6.12 -17.78
CA SER A 28 7.55 -6.73 -16.60
C SER A 28 6.49 -6.98 -15.50
N ALA A 29 5.63 -5.99 -15.24
CA ALA A 29 4.55 -6.11 -14.25
C ALA A 29 3.54 -7.20 -14.64
N GLU A 30 3.14 -7.27 -15.91
CA GLU A 30 2.25 -8.31 -16.44
C GLU A 30 2.84 -9.70 -16.30
N THR A 31 4.11 -9.87 -16.71
CA THR A 31 4.84 -11.13 -16.59
C THR A 31 4.90 -11.59 -15.14
N MET A 32 5.25 -10.68 -14.22
CA MET A 32 5.30 -10.99 -12.79
C MET A 32 3.93 -11.35 -12.24
N ALA A 33 2.86 -10.67 -12.67
CA ALA A 33 1.50 -10.95 -12.20
C ALA A 33 0.98 -12.36 -12.55
N GLN A 34 1.63 -13.06 -13.49
CA GLN A 34 1.29 -14.44 -13.88
C GLN A 34 2.10 -15.51 -13.10
N GLN A 35 2.98 -15.10 -12.17
CA GLN A 35 3.91 -16.05 -11.51
C GLN A 35 3.40 -16.60 -10.15
N GLY A 36 2.15 -16.36 -9.80
CA GLY A 36 1.54 -16.94 -8.58
C GLY A 36 1.83 -16.18 -7.29
N TRP A 37 2.18 -14.91 -7.36
CA TRP A 37 2.29 -14.02 -6.20
C TRP A 37 0.91 -13.75 -5.59
N ASP A 38 0.84 -13.60 -4.26
CA ASP A 38 -0.37 -13.10 -3.60
C ASP A 38 -0.54 -11.59 -3.80
N SER A 39 0.58 -10.87 -3.86
CA SER A 39 0.63 -9.43 -4.09
C SER A 39 1.88 -9.01 -4.87
N LEU A 40 1.80 -7.85 -5.53
CA LEU A 40 2.93 -7.19 -6.17
C LEU A 40 3.03 -5.75 -5.69
N THR A 41 4.20 -5.36 -5.18
CA THR A 41 4.49 -4.00 -4.75
C THR A 41 5.23 -3.23 -5.84
N ILE A 42 4.64 -2.13 -6.28
CA ILE A 42 5.30 -1.15 -7.14
C ILE A 42 6.11 -0.21 -6.24
N ASP A 43 7.42 -0.19 -6.44
CA ASP A 43 8.34 0.61 -5.63
C ASP A 43 8.52 1.99 -6.23
N MET A 44 7.83 2.98 -5.65
CA MET A 44 7.94 4.37 -6.06
C MET A 44 8.97 5.15 -5.24
N GLN A 45 9.58 4.53 -4.21
CA GLN A 45 10.59 5.19 -3.37
C GLN A 45 12.00 5.03 -3.96
N HIS A 46 12.42 3.79 -4.19
CA HIS A 46 13.77 3.48 -4.68
C HIS A 46 13.76 2.82 -6.06
N GLY A 47 12.59 2.40 -6.56
CA GLY A 47 12.42 1.98 -7.93
C GLY A 47 12.50 3.18 -8.90
N LEU A 48 12.70 2.89 -10.18
CA LEU A 48 12.69 3.89 -11.25
C LEU A 48 11.25 4.25 -11.69
N VAL A 49 10.28 4.15 -10.77
CA VAL A 49 8.84 4.22 -11.07
C VAL A 49 8.24 5.47 -10.44
N ASP A 50 7.66 6.32 -11.28
CA ASP A 50 6.80 7.43 -10.86
C ASP A 50 5.30 7.07 -11.02
N TYR A 51 4.40 8.03 -10.74
CA TYR A 51 2.96 7.83 -10.88
C TYR A 51 2.55 7.48 -12.32
N THR A 52 3.20 8.07 -13.33
CA THR A 52 2.85 7.87 -14.74
C THR A 52 3.15 6.45 -15.21
N ASN A 53 4.16 5.82 -14.63
CA ASN A 53 4.51 4.42 -14.85
C ASN A 53 3.71 3.47 -13.93
N ALA A 54 3.52 3.86 -12.67
CA ALA A 54 2.83 3.02 -11.69
C ALA A 54 1.38 2.72 -12.08
N MET A 55 0.66 3.72 -12.60
CA MET A 55 -0.74 3.57 -12.97
C MET A 55 -0.96 2.49 -14.05
N PRO A 56 -0.28 2.49 -15.21
CA PRO A 56 -0.42 1.42 -16.19
C PRO A 56 0.12 0.06 -15.69
N MET A 57 1.13 0.03 -14.82
CA MET A 57 1.56 -1.21 -14.17
C MET A 57 0.45 -1.78 -13.27
N MET A 58 -0.26 -0.93 -12.51
CA MET A 58 -1.44 -1.37 -11.75
C MET A 58 -2.57 -1.89 -12.65
N GLN A 59 -2.76 -1.33 -13.84
CA GLN A 59 -3.77 -1.81 -14.78
C GLN A 59 -3.52 -3.27 -15.17
N VAL A 60 -2.28 -3.62 -15.52
CA VAL A 60 -1.97 -5.00 -15.93
C VAL A 60 -2.01 -5.97 -14.75
N ILE A 61 -1.56 -5.57 -13.56
CA ILE A 61 -1.68 -6.37 -12.34
C ILE A 61 -3.17 -6.63 -12.02
N SER A 62 -4.01 -5.61 -12.12
CA SER A 62 -5.44 -5.69 -11.80
C SER A 62 -6.25 -6.59 -12.74
N ALA A 63 -5.69 -6.98 -13.89
CA ALA A 63 -6.27 -7.99 -14.78
C ALA A 63 -6.11 -9.43 -14.24
N THR A 64 -5.38 -9.62 -13.16
CA THR A 64 -5.16 -10.90 -12.48
C THR A 64 -5.80 -10.90 -11.09
N GLU A 65 -5.59 -11.98 -10.35
CA GLU A 65 -6.02 -12.08 -8.95
C GLU A 65 -4.98 -11.53 -7.95
N VAL A 66 -3.80 -11.12 -8.43
CA VAL A 66 -2.71 -10.57 -7.62
C VAL A 66 -3.11 -9.20 -7.08
N VAL A 67 -2.85 -8.94 -5.81
CA VAL A 67 -3.21 -7.69 -5.14
C VAL A 67 -2.16 -6.61 -5.45
N PRO A 68 -2.54 -5.47 -6.09
CA PRO A 68 -1.61 -4.39 -6.36
C PRO A 68 -1.34 -3.57 -5.09
N LEU A 69 -0.08 -3.48 -4.71
CA LEU A 69 0.44 -2.66 -3.62
C LEU A 69 1.41 -1.61 -4.17
N ALA A 70 1.67 -0.57 -3.40
CA ALA A 70 2.71 0.42 -3.71
C ALA A 70 3.50 0.81 -2.47
N ARG A 71 4.82 0.95 -2.61
CA ARG A 71 5.63 1.70 -1.67
C ARG A 71 5.73 3.14 -2.17
N VAL A 72 5.21 4.08 -1.37
CA VAL A 72 5.23 5.51 -1.71
C VAL A 72 6.60 6.13 -1.41
N ASN A 73 6.90 7.28 -2.02
CA ASN A 73 8.18 7.96 -1.85
C ASN A 73 8.40 8.46 -0.42
N TRP A 74 7.33 8.93 0.21
CA TRP A 74 7.34 9.51 1.55
C TRP A 74 5.94 9.47 2.15
N ASN A 75 5.82 9.78 3.43
CA ASN A 75 4.52 9.98 4.11
C ASN A 75 3.88 11.29 3.67
N GLU A 76 3.51 11.36 2.39
CA GLU A 76 2.90 12.52 1.75
C GLU A 76 1.45 12.22 1.33
N PRO A 77 0.45 12.83 1.97
CA PRO A 77 -0.96 12.51 1.74
C PRO A 77 -1.41 12.60 0.29
N GLY A 78 -0.94 13.60 -0.45
CA GLY A 78 -1.31 13.78 -1.84
C GLY A 78 -0.88 12.62 -2.74
N GLN A 79 0.32 12.09 -2.53
CA GLN A 79 0.82 10.92 -3.25
C GLN A 79 0.07 9.64 -2.85
N ILE A 80 -0.16 9.46 -1.53
CA ILE A 80 -0.90 8.32 -0.99
C ILE A 80 -2.31 8.26 -1.60
N MET A 81 -3.04 9.38 -1.55
CA MET A 81 -4.39 9.47 -2.11
C MET A 81 -4.40 9.20 -3.61
N LYS A 82 -3.44 9.77 -4.33
CA LYS A 82 -3.32 9.65 -5.79
C LYS A 82 -3.12 8.20 -6.23
N ILE A 83 -2.24 7.46 -5.56
CA ILE A 83 -1.97 6.06 -5.93
C ILE A 83 -3.11 5.12 -5.51
N LEU A 84 -3.81 5.42 -4.42
CA LEU A 84 -5.02 4.71 -4.03
C LEU A 84 -6.14 4.92 -5.07
N ASP A 85 -6.29 6.13 -5.62
CA ASP A 85 -7.27 6.43 -6.67
C ASP A 85 -6.95 5.71 -7.99
N ALA A 86 -5.66 5.38 -8.21
CA ALA A 86 -5.22 4.53 -9.31
C ALA A 86 -5.56 3.04 -9.15
N GLY A 87 -6.16 2.64 -8.02
CA GLY A 87 -6.60 1.26 -7.76
C GLY A 87 -5.63 0.43 -6.92
N CYS A 88 -4.70 1.07 -6.23
CA CYS A 88 -3.84 0.40 -5.26
C CYS A 88 -4.65 -0.12 -4.07
N TYR A 89 -4.35 -1.33 -3.61
CA TYR A 89 -5.04 -2.00 -2.49
C TYR A 89 -4.22 -2.07 -1.21
N GLY A 90 -3.04 -1.48 -1.22
CA GLY A 90 -2.25 -1.33 0.00
C GLY A 90 -1.04 -0.43 -0.21
N ILE A 91 -0.74 0.34 0.81
CA ILE A 91 0.37 1.28 0.84
C ILE A 91 1.42 0.80 1.83
N ILE A 92 2.67 0.79 1.38
CA ILE A 92 3.85 0.70 2.22
C ILE A 92 4.41 2.11 2.36
N CYS A 93 4.39 2.64 3.58
CA CYS A 93 4.85 4.00 3.89
C CYS A 93 6.22 3.94 4.56
N PRO A 94 7.28 4.50 3.94
CA PRO A 94 8.62 4.52 4.51
C PRO A 94 8.74 5.54 5.65
N MET A 95 9.78 5.40 6.46
CA MET A 95 10.26 6.39 7.43
C MET A 95 9.21 6.84 8.45
N VAL A 96 8.36 5.93 8.92
CA VAL A 96 7.41 6.21 9.99
C VAL A 96 8.12 6.04 11.33
N SER A 97 8.41 7.15 12.02
CA SER A 97 9.28 7.17 13.19
C SER A 97 8.55 7.47 14.51
N ASN A 98 7.28 7.88 14.47
CA ASN A 98 6.49 8.18 15.66
C ASN A 98 4.98 8.02 15.41
N GLN A 99 4.20 8.07 16.50
CA GLN A 99 2.75 7.90 16.45
C GLN A 99 2.05 8.92 15.54
N LYS A 100 2.45 10.18 15.57
CA LYS A 100 1.83 11.23 14.74
C LYS A 100 2.00 10.96 13.25
N GLU A 101 3.15 10.46 12.85
CA GLU A 101 3.41 10.06 11.47
C GLU A 101 2.59 8.85 11.06
N ALA A 102 2.45 7.87 11.97
CA ALA A 102 1.59 6.71 11.75
C ALA A 102 0.12 7.10 11.61
N GLU A 103 -0.39 7.98 12.49
CA GLU A 103 -1.75 8.52 12.41
C GLU A 103 -1.98 9.30 11.11
N ARG A 104 -1.05 10.20 10.75
CA ARG A 104 -1.11 10.95 9.49
C ARG A 104 -1.21 10.03 8.28
N PHE A 105 -0.39 8.99 8.24
CA PHE A 105 -0.40 7.97 7.20
C PHE A 105 -1.74 7.25 7.10
N VAL A 106 -2.24 6.75 8.23
CA VAL A 106 -3.51 6.02 8.30
C VAL A 106 -4.68 6.89 7.83
N GLN A 107 -4.74 8.14 8.32
CA GLN A 107 -5.79 9.07 7.97
C GLN A 107 -5.76 9.48 6.49
N ALA A 108 -4.57 9.56 5.88
CA ALA A 108 -4.44 9.80 4.45
C ALA A 108 -4.98 8.65 3.58
N CYS A 109 -5.00 7.42 4.12
CA CYS A 109 -5.53 6.25 3.44
C CYS A 109 -7.05 6.08 3.59
N LYS A 110 -7.67 6.77 4.55
CA LYS A 110 -9.09 6.57 4.91
C LYS A 110 -9.96 7.75 4.51
N TYR A 111 -11.17 7.45 4.05
CA TYR A 111 -12.22 8.46 3.86
C TYR A 111 -12.82 8.91 5.20
N PRO A 112 -13.39 10.13 5.26
CA PRO A 112 -14.17 10.56 6.42
C PRO A 112 -15.28 9.57 6.81
N PRO A 113 -15.61 9.41 8.11
CA PRO A 113 -15.08 10.18 9.26
C PRO A 113 -13.74 9.66 9.81
N ASP A 114 -13.22 8.52 9.33
CA ASP A 114 -12.05 7.83 9.89
C ASP A 114 -10.71 8.44 9.45
N GLY A 115 -10.74 9.32 8.44
CA GLY A 115 -9.57 9.99 7.89
C GLY A 115 -9.97 11.21 7.08
N TYR A 116 -9.02 11.69 6.26
CA TYR A 116 -9.22 12.90 5.43
C TYR A 116 -8.92 12.67 3.94
N ARG A 117 -8.89 11.40 3.48
CA ARG A 117 -8.73 11.10 2.06
C ARG A 117 -9.84 11.76 1.25
N SER A 118 -9.46 12.54 0.21
CA SER A 118 -10.41 13.12 -0.73
C SER A 118 -11.04 12.02 -1.60
N PHE A 119 -12.34 12.13 -1.87
CA PHE A 119 -13.06 11.14 -2.67
C PHE A 119 -12.99 11.47 -4.17
N GLY A 120 -12.35 10.65 -4.94
CA GLY A 120 -12.22 10.75 -6.40
C GLY A 120 -11.59 9.50 -7.02
N PRO A 121 -11.97 8.27 -6.57
CA PRO A 121 -11.24 7.06 -6.89
C PRO A 121 -11.63 6.48 -8.25
N MET A 122 -11.31 7.17 -9.37
CA MET A 122 -11.73 6.72 -10.70
C MET A 122 -11.37 5.24 -10.96
N ARG A 123 -10.09 4.86 -10.85
CA ARG A 123 -9.69 3.47 -11.03
C ARG A 123 -10.00 2.59 -9.82
N GLY A 124 -10.06 3.19 -8.63
CA GLY A 124 -10.55 2.50 -7.44
C GLY A 124 -11.95 1.91 -7.66
N LEU A 125 -12.86 2.67 -8.27
CA LEU A 125 -14.20 2.20 -8.63
C LEU A 125 -14.18 1.13 -9.74
N ILE A 126 -13.33 1.28 -10.77
CA ILE A 126 -13.20 0.31 -11.86
C ILE A 126 -12.69 -1.04 -11.33
N TYR A 127 -11.64 -1.02 -10.51
CA TYR A 127 -10.99 -2.21 -9.97
C TYR A 127 -11.75 -2.80 -8.78
N GLY A 128 -12.17 -1.94 -7.85
CA GLY A 128 -12.78 -2.33 -6.58
C GLY A 128 -14.28 -2.58 -6.64
N GLY A 129 -14.97 -1.96 -7.59
CA GLY A 129 -16.41 -2.04 -7.73
C GLY A 129 -17.14 -0.76 -7.31
N PRO A 130 -18.45 -0.65 -7.61
CA PRO A 130 -19.24 0.58 -7.42
C PRO A 130 -19.39 0.97 -5.93
N ASP A 131 -19.28 0.03 -5.02
CA ASP A 131 -19.35 0.17 -3.57
C ASP A 131 -17.97 0.39 -2.92
N TYR A 132 -16.96 0.75 -3.72
CA TYR A 132 -15.57 0.98 -3.24
C TYR A 132 -15.50 1.99 -2.08
N GLY A 133 -16.25 3.09 -2.18
CA GLY A 133 -16.25 4.14 -1.15
C GLY A 133 -16.69 3.65 0.23
N ASP A 134 -17.65 2.73 0.27
CA ASP A 134 -18.24 2.22 1.50
C ASP A 134 -17.30 1.24 2.24
N HIS A 135 -16.36 0.61 1.53
CA HIS A 135 -15.54 -0.47 2.05
C HIS A 135 -14.02 -0.20 2.00
N ALA A 136 -13.58 0.85 1.31
CA ALA A 136 -12.15 1.12 1.10
C ALA A 136 -11.38 1.29 2.42
N ASN A 137 -11.98 1.93 3.44
CA ASN A 137 -11.35 2.12 4.74
C ASN A 137 -10.95 0.80 5.39
N ASP A 138 -11.74 -0.25 5.17
CA ASP A 138 -11.52 -1.59 5.70
C ASP A 138 -10.64 -2.45 4.81
N GLU A 139 -10.76 -2.34 3.49
CA GLU A 139 -10.06 -3.23 2.56
C GLU A 139 -8.61 -2.80 2.28
N ILE A 140 -8.30 -1.51 2.29
CA ILE A 140 -6.94 -1.02 2.03
C ILE A 140 -5.97 -1.46 3.12
N LEU A 141 -4.88 -2.14 2.74
CA LEU A 141 -3.76 -2.44 3.62
C LEU A 141 -2.93 -1.18 3.86
N LYS A 142 -2.54 -0.96 5.11
CA LYS A 142 -1.70 0.15 5.56
C LYS A 142 -0.50 -0.43 6.29
N MET A 143 0.69 -0.30 5.70
CA MET A 143 1.93 -0.90 6.20
C MET A 143 2.96 0.19 6.45
N ALA A 144 3.28 0.44 7.72
CA ALA A 144 4.34 1.38 8.10
C ALA A 144 5.69 0.66 8.14
N MET A 145 6.74 1.31 7.62
CA MET A 145 8.10 0.79 7.72
C MET A 145 8.77 1.31 8.98
N ILE A 146 9.22 0.40 9.83
CA ILE A 146 10.02 0.66 11.02
C ILE A 146 11.49 0.47 10.63
N GLU A 147 12.18 1.55 10.34
CA GLU A 147 13.50 1.50 9.72
C GLU A 147 14.49 2.55 10.25
N THR A 148 14.13 3.27 11.33
CA THR A 148 15.00 4.24 11.99
C THR A 148 15.18 3.87 13.45
N LYS A 149 16.26 4.40 14.08
CA LYS A 149 16.47 4.24 15.52
C LYS A 149 15.31 4.86 16.31
N GLU A 150 14.84 6.05 15.89
CA GLU A 150 13.70 6.73 16.48
C GLU A 150 12.42 5.86 16.42
N ALA A 151 12.17 5.22 15.27
CA ALA A 151 11.03 4.32 15.11
C ALA A 151 11.09 3.12 16.06
N LEU A 152 12.28 2.58 16.31
CA LEU A 152 12.47 1.48 17.28
C LEU A 152 12.24 1.96 18.71
N GLU A 153 12.68 3.17 19.05
CA GLU A 153 12.46 3.76 20.38
C GLU A 153 10.99 4.06 20.63
N ASN A 154 10.22 4.39 19.59
CA ASN A 154 8.79 4.70 19.63
C ASN A 154 7.89 3.53 19.18
N LEU A 155 8.42 2.30 19.12
CA LEU A 155 7.73 1.16 18.50
C LEU A 155 6.35 0.90 19.10
N ASP A 156 6.24 0.89 20.43
CA ASP A 156 4.97 0.62 21.13
C ASP A 156 3.91 1.68 20.81
N GLU A 157 4.28 2.95 20.71
CA GLU A 157 3.38 4.05 20.35
C GLU A 157 2.91 3.92 18.90
N ILE A 158 3.83 3.62 17.98
CA ILE A 158 3.50 3.39 16.57
C ILE A 158 2.56 2.18 16.44
N MET A 159 2.87 1.07 17.12
CA MET A 159 2.06 -0.15 17.08
C MET A 159 0.67 0.01 17.71
N SER A 160 0.51 0.92 18.68
CA SER A 160 -0.78 1.22 19.29
C SER A 160 -1.68 2.09 18.43
N THR A 161 -1.16 2.66 17.33
CA THR A 161 -1.95 3.50 16.41
C THR A 161 -3.07 2.69 15.77
N PRO A 162 -4.36 3.11 15.89
CA PRO A 162 -5.45 2.38 15.28
C PRO A 162 -5.40 2.43 13.75
N GLY A 163 -5.43 1.28 13.10
CA GLY A 163 -5.63 1.21 11.65
C GLY A 163 -4.51 0.67 10.78
N PRO A 164 -3.22 0.72 11.13
CA PRO A 164 -2.24 -0.08 10.43
C PRO A 164 -2.56 -1.57 10.60
N VAL A 165 -2.44 -2.33 9.52
CA VAL A 165 -2.72 -3.77 9.54
C VAL A 165 -1.43 -4.56 9.67
N SER A 166 -0.31 -3.94 9.35
CA SER A 166 1.01 -4.57 9.38
C SER A 166 2.10 -3.51 9.52
N TYR A 167 3.19 -3.93 10.15
CA TYR A 167 4.44 -3.19 10.19
C TYR A 167 5.49 -3.98 9.43
N THR A 168 6.21 -3.34 8.52
CA THR A 168 7.30 -3.97 7.81
C THR A 168 8.61 -3.55 8.44
N HIS A 169 9.47 -4.52 8.74
CA HIS A 169 10.86 -4.28 9.11
C HIS A 169 11.72 -4.60 7.89
N LEU A 170 12.34 -3.58 7.31
CA LEU A 170 13.48 -3.79 6.42
C LEU A 170 14.71 -3.77 7.30
N ARG A 171 15.53 -4.80 7.14
CA ARG A 171 16.84 -4.87 7.78
C ARG A 171 17.60 -3.58 7.43
N ALA A 172 17.81 -2.71 8.41
CA ALA A 172 18.83 -1.69 8.28
C ALA A 172 20.15 -2.42 8.01
N HIS A 173 20.77 -2.18 6.87
CA HIS A 173 22.15 -2.59 6.70
C HIS A 173 22.94 -1.85 7.77
N GLU A 174 23.49 -2.62 8.71
CA GLU A 174 24.46 -2.10 9.65
C GLU A 174 25.60 -1.51 8.83
N THR A 175 25.74 -0.20 8.87
CA THR A 175 26.93 0.52 8.47
C THR A 175 27.80 0.74 9.68
#